data_7673ac606baf03f690d9fa240f7aca8f
#
_entry.id   7673ac606baf03f690d9fa240f7aca8f
#
_cell.length_a   1.000
_cell.length_b   1.000
_cell.length_c   1.000
_cell.angle_alpha   90.00
_cell.angle_beta   90.00
_cell.angle_gamma   90.00
#
_symmetry.space_group_name_H-M   'P 1'
#
loop_
_entity.id
_entity.type
_entity.pdbx_description
1 polymer ?
#
loop_
_entity_poly.entity_id
_entity_poly.type
_entity_poly.pdbx_seq_one_letter_code
_entity_poly.pdbx_strand_id
1 'polypeptide(L)'
;MNQAERSSAAGPGVRALGHEVFEIDTRMAGHDKITAGYLIRAERPCLVETGTAPSAPVVRDALAGLGIGPRDLATVVVTHIHLDHAGGAGDIAAMFPQAEIVVHERGARHLADPRRLMDSARSVYGSALDALFGQLAPTPAGRIRAVEERGSIDLGGGRRLDSHYSPGHAKHHVGLIDSASGDLYVGDAAGVFIEETQDLRPATPPPDFDLALALDSLRMFAALQPARLLFSHFGPVGDVAQTLERSAEELNVWTEQTRRAHDRGLDLDHAVAMVKEQTRQRYAALAPGADPELSARFERQSGAATNVAGIMHWLGKQEQPAG
;
A
#
# COMPACT_ATOMS: atom_id res chain seq x y z
N MET A 1 -27.02 -14.74 12.32
CA MET A 1 -26.75 -14.02 11.05
C MET A 1 -25.53 -14.65 10.40
N ASN A 2 -25.68 -15.17 9.19
CA ASN A 2 -24.64 -15.86 8.44
C ASN A 2 -23.63 -14.82 7.91
N GLN A 3 -22.40 -15.23 7.57
CA GLN A 3 -21.34 -14.36 7.05
C GLN A 3 -21.78 -13.58 5.78
N ALA A 4 -22.64 -14.20 4.95
CA ALA A 4 -23.27 -13.56 3.80
C ALA A 4 -24.26 -12.44 4.19
N GLU A 5 -24.99 -12.57 5.29
CA GLU A 5 -25.93 -11.55 5.78
C GLU A 5 -25.19 -10.35 6.41
N ARG A 6 -24.00 -10.56 6.99
CA ARG A 6 -23.14 -9.48 7.51
C ARG A 6 -22.46 -8.70 6.36
N SER A 7 -22.18 -9.35 5.24
CA SER A 7 -21.61 -8.70 4.04
C SER A 7 -22.64 -7.81 3.33
N SER A 8 -23.93 -8.15 3.38
CA SER A 8 -25.00 -7.33 2.76
C SER A 8 -25.35 -6.08 3.57
N ALA A 9 -24.95 -6.00 4.84
CA ALA A 9 -25.12 -4.82 5.70
C ALA A 9 -23.98 -3.79 5.54
N ALA A 10 -22.85 -4.20 4.98
CA ALA A 10 -21.74 -3.33 4.62
C ALA A 10 -22.02 -2.74 3.24
N GLY A 11 -22.07 -1.41 3.10
CA GLY A 11 -22.37 -0.71 1.83
C GLY A 11 -21.50 -1.16 0.64
N PRO A 12 -21.75 -0.67 -0.56
CA PRO A 12 -20.97 -1.02 -1.75
C PRO A 12 -19.48 -0.71 -1.54
N GLY A 13 -18.61 -1.64 -1.97
CA GLY A 13 -17.16 -1.52 -1.81
C GLY A 13 -16.62 -1.87 -0.41
N VAL A 14 -17.45 -2.47 0.46
CA VAL A 14 -17.02 -2.94 1.78
C VAL A 14 -17.18 -4.46 1.89
N ARG A 15 -16.13 -5.14 2.38
CA ARG A 15 -16.11 -6.60 2.59
C ARG A 15 -15.72 -6.94 4.04
N ALA A 16 -16.55 -7.71 4.75
CA ALA A 16 -16.20 -8.22 6.07
C ALA A 16 -15.21 -9.39 5.97
N LEU A 17 -14.09 -9.30 6.69
CA LEU A 17 -13.01 -10.30 6.68
C LEU A 17 -12.99 -11.20 7.92
N GLY A 18 -13.94 -11.03 8.86
CA GLY A 18 -13.95 -11.66 10.17
C GLY A 18 -13.18 -10.85 11.22
N HIS A 19 -13.22 -11.28 12.47
CA HIS A 19 -12.54 -10.61 13.60
C HIS A 19 -12.79 -9.10 13.70
N GLU A 20 -13.98 -8.63 13.26
CA GLU A 20 -14.33 -7.21 13.19
C GLU A 20 -13.37 -6.39 12.29
N VAL A 21 -12.78 -7.03 11.26
CA VAL A 21 -12.00 -6.39 10.21
C VAL A 21 -12.83 -6.26 8.96
N PHE A 22 -12.83 -5.07 8.36
CA PHE A 22 -13.56 -4.73 7.14
C PHE A 22 -12.62 -4.10 6.13
N GLU A 23 -12.55 -4.68 4.94
CA GLU A 23 -11.87 -4.09 3.79
C GLU A 23 -12.78 -3.03 3.17
N ILE A 24 -12.22 -1.91 2.80
CA ILE A 24 -12.88 -0.77 2.17
C ILE A 24 -12.17 -0.46 0.85
N ASP A 25 -12.87 -0.61 -0.27
CA ASP A 25 -12.36 -0.13 -1.55
C ASP A 25 -12.34 1.42 -1.53
N THR A 26 -11.15 2.00 -1.62
CA THR A 26 -10.99 3.46 -1.55
C THR A 26 -11.32 4.17 -2.85
N ARG A 27 -11.56 3.43 -3.94
CA ARG A 27 -11.95 3.90 -5.27
C ARG A 27 -11.02 4.95 -5.84
N MET A 28 -9.73 4.68 -5.79
CA MET A 28 -8.70 5.56 -6.31
C MET A 28 -8.99 5.99 -7.76
N ALA A 29 -8.97 7.29 -8.02
CA ALA A 29 -9.29 7.89 -9.31
C ALA A 29 -10.65 7.43 -9.90
N GLY A 30 -11.62 7.02 -9.05
CA GLY A 30 -12.93 6.53 -9.45
C GLY A 30 -12.97 5.06 -9.89
N HIS A 31 -11.84 4.34 -9.85
CA HIS A 31 -11.76 2.93 -10.23
C HIS A 31 -11.90 2.01 -9.01
N ASP A 32 -12.62 0.90 -9.20
CA ASP A 32 -12.77 -0.14 -8.19
C ASP A 32 -11.50 -1.00 -8.10
N LYS A 33 -11.23 -1.50 -6.89
CA LYS A 33 -10.17 -2.48 -6.62
C LYS A 33 -8.76 -2.03 -7.05
N ILE A 34 -8.43 -0.76 -6.86
CA ILE A 34 -7.07 -0.25 -7.03
C ILE A 34 -6.36 -0.20 -5.68
N THR A 35 -6.97 0.47 -4.69
CA THR A 35 -6.43 0.56 -3.33
C THR A 35 -7.48 0.21 -2.30
N ALA A 36 -7.09 -0.48 -1.24
CA ALA A 36 -7.92 -0.88 -0.11
C ALA A 36 -7.45 -0.18 1.17
N GLY A 37 -8.42 0.31 1.95
CA GLY A 37 -8.25 0.61 3.36
C GLY A 37 -8.90 -0.47 4.21
N TYR A 38 -8.59 -0.51 5.51
CA TYR A 38 -9.14 -1.53 6.41
C TYR A 38 -9.61 -0.89 7.71
N LEU A 39 -10.88 -1.11 8.06
CA LEU A 39 -11.38 -0.77 9.39
C LEU A 39 -11.19 -1.97 10.33
N ILE A 40 -10.53 -1.76 11.44
CA ILE A 40 -10.53 -2.65 12.59
C ILE A 40 -11.53 -2.08 13.61
N ARG A 41 -12.72 -2.69 13.69
CA ARG A 41 -13.78 -2.27 14.60
C ARG A 41 -13.55 -2.88 15.97
N ALA A 42 -12.64 -2.29 16.74
CA ALA A 42 -12.30 -2.65 18.11
C ALA A 42 -12.93 -1.66 19.11
N GLU A 43 -12.63 -1.79 20.39
CA GLU A 43 -13.06 -0.83 21.42
C GLU A 43 -12.55 0.59 21.09
N ARG A 44 -11.36 0.69 20.52
CA ARG A 44 -10.79 1.89 19.91
C ARG A 44 -10.65 1.67 18.39
N PRO A 45 -11.65 2.05 17.59
CA PRO A 45 -11.65 1.75 16.16
C PRO A 45 -10.43 2.36 15.44
N CYS A 46 -9.83 1.56 14.55
CA CYS A 46 -8.64 1.93 13.81
C CYS A 46 -8.87 1.75 12.31
N LEU A 47 -8.51 2.77 11.55
CA LEU A 47 -8.44 2.71 10.09
C LEU A 47 -6.97 2.49 9.67
N VAL A 48 -6.72 1.46 8.88
CA VAL A 48 -5.45 1.23 8.20
C VAL A 48 -5.60 1.70 6.76
N GLU A 49 -4.74 2.60 6.29
CA GLU A 49 -4.75 3.30 5.01
C GLU A 49 -5.93 4.25 4.80
N THR A 50 -5.68 5.35 4.12
CA THR A 50 -6.69 6.37 3.83
C THR A 50 -7.05 6.48 2.35
N GLY A 51 -6.26 5.84 1.48
CA GLY A 51 -6.32 6.08 0.06
C GLY A 51 -5.80 7.47 -0.32
N THR A 52 -6.16 7.93 -1.51
CA THR A 52 -5.84 9.26 -2.05
C THR A 52 -6.68 10.35 -1.37
N ALA A 53 -6.36 11.64 -1.60
CA ALA A 53 -7.19 12.74 -1.10
C ALA A 53 -8.65 12.65 -1.60
N PRO A 54 -8.93 12.39 -2.90
CA PRO A 54 -10.30 12.14 -3.37
C PRO A 54 -10.98 10.90 -2.77
N SER A 55 -10.23 9.95 -2.21
CA SER A 55 -10.79 8.76 -1.54
C SER A 55 -11.37 9.06 -0.15
N ALA A 56 -10.97 10.15 0.51
CA ALA A 56 -11.37 10.45 1.88
C ALA A 56 -12.90 10.50 2.09
N PRO A 57 -13.72 11.09 1.22
CA PRO A 57 -15.19 11.01 1.33
C PRO A 57 -15.73 9.59 1.20
N VAL A 58 -15.15 8.77 0.32
CA VAL A 58 -15.56 7.36 0.12
C VAL A 58 -15.30 6.56 1.39
N VAL A 59 -14.10 6.72 1.96
CA VAL A 59 -13.70 6.06 3.23
C VAL A 59 -14.60 6.51 4.39
N ARG A 60 -14.87 7.83 4.52
CA ARG A 60 -15.81 8.36 5.52
C ARG A 60 -17.19 7.71 5.42
N ASP A 61 -17.74 7.63 4.21
CA ASP A 61 -19.08 7.09 3.99
C ASP A 61 -19.14 5.59 4.27
N ALA A 62 -18.08 4.85 3.94
CA ALA A 62 -17.92 3.44 4.32
C ALA A 62 -17.86 3.27 5.84
N LEU A 63 -17.06 4.09 6.54
CA LEU A 63 -16.96 4.08 8.00
C LEU A 63 -18.32 4.39 8.64
N ALA A 64 -19.06 5.39 8.14
CA ALA A 64 -20.41 5.70 8.61
C ALA A 64 -21.37 4.54 8.41
N GLY A 65 -21.32 3.86 7.25
CA GLY A 65 -22.11 2.65 6.97
C GLY A 65 -21.78 1.49 7.92
N LEU A 66 -20.56 1.45 8.47
CA LEU A 66 -20.12 0.49 9.47
C LEU A 66 -20.38 0.95 10.92
N GLY A 67 -21.06 2.09 11.10
CA GLY A 67 -21.43 2.62 12.41
C GLY A 67 -20.34 3.44 13.10
N ILE A 68 -19.29 3.86 12.36
CA ILE A 68 -18.21 4.71 12.88
C ILE A 68 -18.53 6.17 12.55
N GLY A 69 -18.99 6.91 13.53
CA GLY A 69 -19.25 8.35 13.40
C GLY A 69 -18.01 9.21 13.58
N PRO A 70 -18.13 10.54 13.37
CA PRO A 70 -16.98 11.46 13.42
C PRO A 70 -16.19 11.51 14.74
N ARG A 71 -16.78 11.03 15.83
CA ARG A 71 -16.14 11.00 17.16
C ARG A 71 -15.69 9.61 17.61
N ASP A 72 -15.95 8.58 16.80
CA ASP A 72 -15.72 7.20 17.22
C ASP A 72 -14.36 6.66 16.74
N LEU A 73 -13.85 7.14 15.58
CA LEU A 73 -12.55 6.70 15.08
C LEU A 73 -11.42 7.20 16.00
N ALA A 74 -10.70 6.26 16.62
CA ALA A 74 -9.64 6.56 17.57
C ALA A 74 -8.28 6.74 16.91
N THR A 75 -8.00 5.96 15.85
CA THR A 75 -6.68 5.93 15.21
C THR A 75 -6.82 5.75 13.70
N VAL A 76 -5.96 6.41 12.97
CA VAL A 76 -5.64 6.11 11.58
C VAL A 76 -4.17 5.74 11.52
N VAL A 77 -3.82 4.64 10.90
CA VAL A 77 -2.44 4.26 10.69
C VAL A 77 -2.19 4.03 9.21
N VAL A 78 -1.08 4.55 8.70
CA VAL A 78 -0.67 4.33 7.31
C VAL A 78 0.61 3.51 7.27
N THR A 79 0.68 2.53 6.37
CA THR A 79 1.88 1.70 6.19
C THR A 79 3.04 2.55 5.73
N HIS A 80 2.78 3.55 4.88
CA HIS A 80 3.76 4.50 4.38
C HIS A 80 3.06 5.75 3.82
N ILE A 81 3.84 6.74 3.34
CA ILE A 81 3.28 8.06 2.98
C ILE A 81 3.11 8.28 1.47
N HIS A 82 3.13 7.26 0.64
CA HIS A 82 2.74 7.46 -0.76
C HIS A 82 1.29 7.92 -0.85
N LEU A 83 0.96 8.66 -1.91
CA LEU A 83 -0.30 9.42 -2.00
C LEU A 83 -1.54 8.55 -2.18
N ASP A 84 -1.38 7.32 -2.58
CA ASP A 84 -2.43 6.30 -2.70
C ASP A 84 -2.72 5.57 -1.37
N HIS A 85 -1.88 5.76 -0.35
CA HIS A 85 -2.06 5.22 1.00
C HIS A 85 -2.40 6.30 2.02
N ALA A 86 -1.61 7.39 2.03
CA ALA A 86 -1.72 8.47 3.01
C ALA A 86 -2.29 9.77 2.43
N GLY A 87 -2.67 9.80 1.15
CA GLY A 87 -3.15 11.01 0.48
C GLY A 87 -4.38 11.63 1.13
N GLY A 88 -5.26 10.81 1.71
CA GLY A 88 -6.44 11.25 2.45
C GLY A 88 -6.20 11.56 3.93
N ALA A 89 -4.96 11.41 4.47
CA ALA A 89 -4.72 11.49 5.91
C ALA A 89 -5.14 12.82 6.55
N GLY A 90 -4.85 13.95 5.92
CA GLY A 90 -5.25 15.27 6.42
C GLY A 90 -6.77 15.48 6.38
N ASP A 91 -7.43 15.03 5.31
CA ASP A 91 -8.89 15.10 5.17
C ASP A 91 -9.59 14.21 6.20
N ILE A 92 -9.13 12.98 6.39
CA ILE A 92 -9.65 12.07 7.42
C ILE A 92 -9.41 12.65 8.82
N ALA A 93 -8.24 13.24 9.08
CA ALA A 93 -7.98 13.93 10.34
C ALA A 93 -8.95 15.10 10.60
N ALA A 94 -9.35 15.83 9.56
CA ALA A 94 -10.35 16.89 9.67
C ALA A 94 -11.78 16.33 9.91
N MET A 95 -12.14 15.23 9.23
CA MET A 95 -13.47 14.59 9.36
C MET A 95 -13.63 13.84 10.70
N PHE A 96 -12.54 13.32 11.27
CA PHE A 96 -12.51 12.57 12.53
C PHE A 96 -11.58 13.27 13.53
N PRO A 97 -12.06 14.35 14.19
CA PRO A 97 -11.21 15.27 14.96
C PRO A 97 -10.54 14.65 16.21
N GLN A 98 -10.95 13.47 16.63
CA GLN A 98 -10.34 12.76 17.76
C GLN A 98 -9.32 11.69 17.33
N ALA A 99 -9.29 11.29 16.06
CA ALA A 99 -8.40 10.25 15.58
C ALA A 99 -6.93 10.72 15.61
N GLU A 100 -6.05 9.91 16.17
CA GLU A 100 -4.60 10.06 16.07
C GLU A 100 -4.12 9.51 14.72
N ILE A 101 -3.17 10.17 14.07
CA ILE A 101 -2.60 9.71 12.80
C ILE A 101 -1.23 9.09 13.10
N VAL A 102 -1.13 7.78 12.92
CA VAL A 102 0.10 7.01 13.20
C VAL A 102 0.84 6.74 11.90
N VAL A 103 2.13 7.03 11.89
CA VAL A 103 3.01 6.87 10.75
C VAL A 103 4.44 6.62 11.21
N HIS A 104 5.27 5.98 10.38
CA HIS A 104 6.70 5.87 10.67
C HIS A 104 7.35 7.26 10.79
N GLU A 105 8.30 7.44 11.72
CA GLU A 105 8.94 8.73 12.05
C GLU A 105 9.46 9.49 10.83
N ARG A 106 10.03 8.76 9.84
CA ARG A 106 10.54 9.36 8.59
C ARG A 106 9.44 9.97 7.72
N GLY A 107 8.18 9.53 7.90
CA GLY A 107 7.01 10.05 7.19
C GLY A 107 6.34 11.23 7.91
N ALA A 108 6.45 11.31 9.24
CA ALA A 108 5.67 12.21 10.07
C ALA A 108 5.74 13.69 9.64
N ARG A 109 6.93 14.19 9.36
CA ARG A 109 7.13 15.58 8.91
C ARG A 109 6.42 15.90 7.59
N HIS A 110 6.29 14.91 6.72
CA HIS A 110 5.69 15.09 5.39
C HIS A 110 4.16 15.06 5.45
N LEU A 111 3.56 14.44 6.46
CA LEU A 111 2.13 14.57 6.73
C LEU A 111 1.80 15.92 7.40
N ALA A 112 2.70 16.43 8.25
CA ALA A 112 2.54 17.74 8.86
C ALA A 112 2.73 18.89 7.85
N ASP A 113 3.69 18.75 6.95
CA ASP A 113 3.97 19.70 5.87
C ASP A 113 4.19 18.94 4.55
N PRO A 114 3.14 18.75 3.74
CA PRO A 114 3.19 17.91 2.55
C PRO A 114 3.88 18.53 1.33
N ARG A 115 4.29 19.79 1.38
CA ARG A 115 4.83 20.51 0.21
C ARG A 115 5.95 19.73 -0.50
N ARG A 116 6.96 19.29 0.25
CA ARG A 116 8.09 18.53 -0.34
C ARG A 116 7.66 17.18 -0.95
N LEU A 117 6.71 16.50 -0.32
CA LEU A 117 6.17 15.24 -0.84
C LEU A 117 5.40 15.49 -2.14
N MET A 118 4.55 16.51 -2.15
CA MET A 118 3.78 16.90 -3.34
C MET A 118 4.69 17.35 -4.50
N ASP A 119 5.75 18.13 -4.21
CA ASP A 119 6.73 18.55 -5.22
C ASP A 119 7.48 17.32 -5.81
N SER A 120 7.87 16.38 -4.97
CA SER A 120 8.51 15.13 -5.40
C SER A 120 7.56 14.29 -6.27
N ALA A 121 6.31 14.13 -5.84
CA ALA A 121 5.30 13.40 -6.62
C ALA A 121 5.02 14.10 -7.98
N ARG A 122 5.00 15.45 -8.00
CA ARG A 122 4.82 16.21 -9.24
C ARG A 122 5.94 15.99 -10.25
N SER A 123 7.17 15.81 -9.79
CA SER A 123 8.30 15.49 -10.67
C SER A 123 8.18 14.09 -11.29
N VAL A 124 7.47 13.16 -10.66
CA VAL A 124 7.23 11.79 -11.16
C VAL A 124 5.99 11.71 -12.06
N TYR A 125 4.87 12.28 -11.61
CA TYR A 125 3.56 12.11 -12.25
C TYR A 125 3.16 13.28 -13.16
N GLY A 126 3.88 14.40 -13.11
CA GLY A 126 3.61 15.58 -13.95
C GLY A 126 2.17 16.08 -13.81
N SER A 127 1.51 16.30 -14.95
CA SER A 127 0.11 16.78 -15.00
C SER A 127 -0.93 15.74 -14.55
N ALA A 128 -0.56 14.47 -14.45
CA ALA A 128 -1.48 13.42 -14.02
C ALA A 128 -1.65 13.39 -12.48
N LEU A 129 -0.76 14.04 -11.71
CA LEU A 129 -0.74 13.99 -10.25
C LEU A 129 -2.11 14.30 -9.64
N ASP A 130 -2.69 15.45 -10.00
CA ASP A 130 -3.92 15.93 -9.37
C ASP A 130 -5.15 15.06 -9.73
N ALA A 131 -5.17 14.48 -10.92
CA ALA A 131 -6.23 13.57 -11.35
C ALA A 131 -6.13 12.20 -10.66
N LEU A 132 -4.92 11.73 -10.38
CA LEU A 132 -4.70 10.41 -9.75
C LEU A 132 -4.84 10.48 -8.24
N PHE A 133 -4.24 11.48 -7.59
CA PHE A 133 -4.06 11.50 -6.14
C PHE A 133 -4.71 12.69 -5.43
N GLY A 134 -5.06 13.74 -6.18
CA GLY A 134 -5.49 15.01 -5.57
C GLY A 134 -4.37 15.73 -4.83
N GLN A 135 -4.71 16.51 -3.82
CA GLN A 135 -3.78 17.30 -3.02
C GLN A 135 -3.79 16.81 -1.58
N LEU A 136 -2.67 16.32 -1.07
CA LEU A 136 -2.54 15.92 0.33
C LEU A 136 -2.67 17.14 1.24
N ALA A 137 -3.74 17.19 2.03
CA ALA A 137 -3.94 18.20 3.05
C ALA A 137 -2.98 17.99 4.24
N PRO A 138 -2.45 19.06 4.86
CA PRO A 138 -1.59 18.91 6.02
C PRO A 138 -2.35 18.35 7.23
N THR A 139 -1.73 17.42 7.93
CA THR A 139 -2.23 16.91 9.21
C THR A 139 -1.67 17.76 10.37
N PRO A 140 -2.49 18.24 11.31
CA PRO A 140 -1.98 18.98 12.47
C PRO A 140 -0.90 18.18 13.21
N ALA A 141 0.28 18.76 13.43
CA ALA A 141 1.43 18.05 13.99
C ALA A 141 1.13 17.39 15.35
N GLY A 142 0.30 18.03 16.19
CA GLY A 142 -0.13 17.48 17.49
C GLY A 142 -1.07 16.27 17.39
N ARG A 143 -1.50 15.90 16.18
CA ARG A 143 -2.32 14.73 15.88
C ARG A 143 -1.51 13.56 15.30
N ILE A 144 -0.23 13.81 14.99
CA ILE A 144 0.65 12.80 14.39
C ILE A 144 1.44 12.12 15.52
N ARG A 145 1.29 10.80 15.60
CA ARG A 145 2.15 9.96 16.43
C ARG A 145 3.12 9.21 15.53
N ALA A 146 4.40 9.45 15.73
CA ALA A 146 5.46 8.72 15.05
C ALA A 146 5.71 7.37 15.71
N VAL A 147 5.93 6.33 14.90
CA VAL A 147 6.48 5.05 15.32
C VAL A 147 7.86 4.87 14.70
N GLU A 148 8.73 4.21 15.44
CA GLU A 148 10.09 3.88 15.03
C GLU A 148 10.13 2.48 14.37
N GLU A 149 11.26 1.77 14.50
CA GLU A 149 11.42 0.42 13.94
C GLU A 149 10.37 -0.58 14.44
N ARG A 150 9.89 -0.40 15.65
CA ARG A 150 8.79 -1.14 16.27
C ARG A 150 7.89 -0.20 17.05
N GLY A 151 6.61 -0.46 16.97
CA GLY A 151 5.60 0.28 17.71
C GLY A 151 4.41 -0.61 18.02
N SER A 152 3.57 -0.16 18.95
CA SER A 152 2.31 -0.83 19.26
C SER A 152 1.21 0.21 19.37
N ILE A 153 0.07 -0.09 18.76
CA ILE A 153 -1.13 0.73 18.74
C ILE A 153 -2.19 -0.02 19.52
N ASP A 154 -2.58 0.53 20.67
CA ASP A 154 -3.61 -0.05 21.54
C ASP A 154 -5.00 0.20 20.93
N LEU A 155 -5.73 -0.88 20.67
CA LEU A 155 -7.08 -0.87 20.11
C LEU A 155 -8.15 -1.12 21.20
N GLY A 156 -7.77 -1.17 22.48
CA GLY A 156 -8.65 -1.49 23.59
C GLY A 156 -8.96 -2.99 23.71
N GLY A 157 -9.56 -3.39 24.84
CA GLY A 157 -9.93 -4.78 25.08
C GLY A 157 -8.79 -5.80 25.00
N GLY A 158 -7.53 -5.36 25.13
CA GLY A 158 -6.34 -6.21 24.99
C GLY A 158 -5.91 -6.46 23.54
N ARG A 159 -6.62 -5.91 22.53
CA ARG A 159 -6.24 -5.96 21.13
C ARG A 159 -5.24 -4.85 20.80
N ARG A 160 -4.23 -5.16 20.02
CA ARG A 160 -3.24 -4.20 19.57
C ARG A 160 -2.85 -4.47 18.10
N LEU A 161 -2.35 -3.45 17.47
CA LEU A 161 -1.74 -3.52 16.15
C LEU A 161 -0.25 -3.21 16.32
N ASP A 162 0.61 -4.20 16.12
CA ASP A 162 2.04 -4.05 16.29
C ASP A 162 2.69 -3.69 14.94
N SER A 163 3.46 -2.59 14.90
CA SER A 163 4.17 -2.13 13.70
C SER A 163 5.60 -2.67 13.65
N HIS A 164 6.03 -3.04 12.46
CA HIS A 164 7.35 -3.54 12.15
C HIS A 164 7.91 -2.76 10.97
N TYR A 165 9.05 -2.10 11.15
CA TYR A 165 9.73 -1.39 10.08
C TYR A 165 10.08 -2.36 8.96
N SER A 166 9.63 -2.06 7.74
CA SER A 166 9.73 -2.91 6.56
C SER A 166 10.14 -2.10 5.33
N PRO A 167 11.37 -1.55 5.34
CA PRO A 167 11.89 -0.75 4.24
C PRO A 167 12.16 -1.60 3.00
N GLY A 168 12.42 -0.91 1.89
CA GLY A 168 12.76 -1.51 0.60
C GLY A 168 11.86 -1.00 -0.50
N HIS A 169 10.55 -0.97 -0.30
CA HIS A 169 9.63 -0.19 -1.14
C HIS A 169 9.79 1.31 -0.87
N ALA A 170 9.77 1.69 0.39
CA ALA A 170 9.95 3.07 0.85
C ALA A 170 10.67 3.09 2.22
N LYS A 171 11.44 4.16 2.49
CA LYS A 171 12.19 4.34 3.75
C LYS A 171 11.33 4.55 4.98
N HIS A 172 10.06 4.81 4.80
CA HIS A 172 9.07 5.07 5.85
C HIS A 172 7.98 4.00 5.90
N HIS A 173 8.24 2.81 5.35
CA HIS A 173 7.28 1.72 5.29
C HIS A 173 7.30 0.88 6.56
N VAL A 174 6.10 0.51 7.06
CA VAL A 174 5.88 -0.44 8.15
C VAL A 174 4.83 -1.47 7.75
N GLY A 175 5.04 -2.72 8.09
CA GLY A 175 4.00 -3.74 8.15
C GLY A 175 3.32 -3.71 9.52
N LEU A 176 2.04 -4.08 9.59
CA LEU A 176 1.24 -4.00 10.80
C LEU A 176 0.60 -5.36 11.07
N ILE A 177 0.83 -5.97 12.22
CA ILE A 177 0.20 -7.24 12.59
C ILE A 177 -0.83 -7.07 13.70
N ASP A 178 -2.03 -7.59 13.49
CA ASP A 178 -3.14 -7.55 14.42
C ASP A 178 -3.07 -8.73 15.41
N SER A 179 -3.00 -8.43 16.67
CA SER A 179 -2.87 -9.45 17.74
C SER A 179 -4.10 -10.35 17.91
N ALA A 180 -5.27 -9.96 17.40
CA ALA A 180 -6.51 -10.72 17.55
C ALA A 180 -6.82 -11.60 16.34
N SER A 181 -6.56 -11.12 15.13
CA SER A 181 -6.79 -11.88 13.89
C SER A 181 -5.54 -12.61 13.40
N GLY A 182 -4.35 -12.13 13.74
CA GLY A 182 -3.09 -12.57 13.17
C GLY A 182 -2.87 -12.04 11.74
N ASP A 183 -3.73 -11.15 11.25
CA ASP A 183 -3.60 -10.55 9.92
C ASP A 183 -2.42 -9.59 9.87
N LEU A 184 -1.63 -9.66 8.79
CA LEU A 184 -0.55 -8.74 8.51
C LEU A 184 -0.94 -7.81 7.36
N TYR A 185 -1.04 -6.52 7.63
CA TYR A 185 -1.20 -5.46 6.64
C TYR A 185 0.18 -5.18 6.04
N VAL A 186 0.37 -5.60 4.79
CA VAL A 186 1.70 -5.61 4.17
C VAL A 186 2.04 -4.32 3.43
N GLY A 187 1.06 -3.41 3.25
CA GLY A 187 1.23 -2.25 2.38
C GLY A 187 1.72 -2.69 1.00
N ASP A 188 2.80 -2.05 0.55
CA ASP A 188 3.44 -2.33 -0.73
C ASP A 188 4.72 -3.17 -0.63
N ALA A 189 5.15 -3.51 0.60
CA ALA A 189 6.39 -4.28 0.78
C ALA A 189 6.30 -5.69 0.17
N ALA A 190 5.10 -6.28 0.10
CA ALA A 190 4.86 -7.56 -0.57
C ALA A 190 4.44 -7.43 -2.04
N GLY A 191 4.31 -6.20 -2.57
CA GLY A 191 3.90 -5.91 -3.94
C GLY A 191 2.41 -5.63 -4.10
N VAL A 192 1.93 -5.76 -5.33
CA VAL A 192 0.55 -5.52 -5.77
C VAL A 192 -0.09 -6.85 -6.18
N PHE A 193 -1.28 -7.12 -5.66
CA PHE A 193 -1.97 -8.40 -5.85
C PHE A 193 -3.30 -8.22 -6.61
N ILE A 194 -3.57 -9.10 -7.55
CA ILE A 194 -4.84 -9.16 -8.29
C ILE A 194 -5.60 -10.42 -7.88
N GLU A 195 -6.69 -10.26 -7.16
CA GLU A 195 -7.46 -11.38 -6.61
C GLU A 195 -7.99 -12.34 -7.70
N GLU A 196 -8.47 -11.79 -8.83
CA GLU A 196 -9.13 -12.57 -9.87
C GLU A 196 -8.19 -13.53 -10.60
N THR A 197 -6.94 -13.16 -10.76
CA THR A 197 -5.93 -13.96 -11.46
C THR A 197 -4.84 -14.47 -10.55
N GLN A 198 -4.85 -14.06 -9.30
CA GLN A 198 -3.79 -14.35 -8.32
C GLN A 198 -2.42 -13.83 -8.79
N ASP A 199 -2.40 -12.81 -9.66
CA ASP A 199 -1.17 -12.20 -10.11
C ASP A 199 -0.56 -11.35 -9.01
N LEU A 200 0.75 -11.38 -8.92
CA LEU A 200 1.54 -10.60 -7.96
C LEU A 200 2.68 -9.91 -8.71
N ARG A 201 2.76 -8.59 -8.63
CA ARG A 201 3.81 -7.78 -9.23
C ARG A 201 4.53 -6.98 -8.15
N PRO A 202 5.86 -6.79 -8.22
CA PRO A 202 6.56 -5.99 -7.21
C PRO A 202 6.17 -4.52 -7.30
N ALA A 203 6.33 -3.79 -6.19
CA ALA A 203 6.19 -2.35 -6.11
C ALA A 203 7.55 -1.72 -5.79
N THR A 204 8.20 -1.16 -6.81
CA THR A 204 9.59 -0.69 -6.74
C THR A 204 9.76 0.76 -7.22
N PRO A 205 9.00 1.75 -6.68
CA PRO A 205 9.06 3.12 -7.16
C PRO A 205 10.36 3.84 -6.77
N PRO A 206 10.82 4.84 -7.59
CA PRO A 206 11.87 5.73 -7.15
C PRO A 206 11.35 6.71 -6.08
N PRO A 207 12.19 7.31 -5.24
CA PRO A 207 13.65 7.18 -5.22
C PRO A 207 14.17 6.18 -4.17
N ASP A 208 13.28 5.49 -3.44
CA ASP A 208 13.61 4.82 -2.17
C ASP A 208 13.81 3.30 -2.30
N PHE A 209 13.47 2.73 -3.47
CA PHE A 209 13.60 1.30 -3.67
C PHE A 209 15.02 0.79 -3.35
N ASP A 210 15.09 -0.31 -2.60
CA ASP A 210 16.29 -1.08 -2.29
C ASP A 210 15.97 -2.57 -2.21
N LEU A 211 16.58 -3.36 -3.09
CA LEU A 211 16.29 -4.79 -3.22
C LEU A 211 16.63 -5.57 -1.94
N ALA A 212 17.80 -5.28 -1.34
CA ALA A 212 18.25 -6.03 -0.17
C ALA A 212 17.31 -5.79 1.01
N LEU A 213 16.93 -4.53 1.26
CA LEU A 213 15.98 -4.17 2.30
C LEU A 213 14.58 -4.74 2.03
N ALA A 214 14.12 -4.76 0.76
CA ALA A 214 12.83 -5.35 0.39
C ALA A 214 12.79 -6.86 0.70
N LEU A 215 13.84 -7.60 0.33
CA LEU A 215 13.96 -9.02 0.63
C LEU A 215 14.06 -9.30 2.14
N ASP A 216 14.76 -8.44 2.90
CA ASP A 216 14.82 -8.55 4.36
C ASP A 216 13.45 -8.32 5.00
N SER A 217 12.68 -7.36 4.50
CA SER A 217 11.31 -7.09 4.94
C SER A 217 10.38 -8.29 4.71
N LEU A 218 10.47 -8.96 3.55
CA LEU A 218 9.70 -10.17 3.29
C LEU A 218 10.10 -11.33 4.22
N ARG A 219 11.40 -11.51 4.49
CA ARG A 219 11.88 -12.50 5.47
C ARG A 219 11.36 -12.21 6.88
N MET A 220 11.35 -10.96 7.28
CA MET A 220 10.79 -10.53 8.56
C MET A 220 9.29 -10.82 8.62
N PHE A 221 8.51 -10.53 7.56
CA PHE A 221 7.09 -10.85 7.50
C PHE A 221 6.84 -12.36 7.63
N ALA A 222 7.62 -13.19 6.97
CA ALA A 222 7.53 -14.65 7.10
C ALA A 222 7.80 -15.12 8.54
N ALA A 223 8.78 -14.50 9.22
CA ALA A 223 9.12 -14.82 10.61
C ALA A 223 8.03 -14.42 11.62
N LEU A 224 7.15 -13.48 11.29
CA LEU A 224 5.99 -13.12 12.11
C LEU A 224 4.88 -14.19 12.09
N GLN A 225 4.93 -15.12 11.13
CA GLN A 225 3.95 -16.20 10.95
C GLN A 225 2.49 -15.69 10.94
N PRO A 226 2.15 -14.69 10.10
CA PRO A 226 0.80 -14.15 10.06
C PRO A 226 -0.22 -15.19 9.59
N ALA A 227 -1.47 -15.03 10.01
CA ALA A 227 -2.58 -15.86 9.56
C ALA A 227 -2.97 -15.58 8.11
N ARG A 228 -2.91 -14.31 7.69
CA ARG A 228 -3.18 -13.83 6.33
C ARG A 228 -2.35 -12.59 6.05
N LEU A 229 -2.14 -12.31 4.75
CA LEU A 229 -1.64 -11.03 4.27
C LEU A 229 -2.81 -10.18 3.79
N LEU A 230 -2.86 -8.91 4.21
CA LEU A 230 -3.83 -7.93 3.73
C LEU A 230 -3.07 -6.89 2.88
N PHE A 231 -3.32 -6.92 1.58
CA PHE A 231 -2.68 -6.03 0.62
C PHE A 231 -3.42 -4.69 0.53
N SER A 232 -2.68 -3.60 0.49
CA SER A 232 -3.26 -2.29 0.16
C SER A 232 -3.62 -2.20 -1.33
N HIS A 233 -3.03 -3.06 -2.18
CA HIS A 233 -3.33 -3.29 -3.60
C HIS A 233 -3.43 -4.81 -3.90
N PHE A 234 -4.42 -5.55 -3.70
CA PHE A 234 -5.73 -5.53 -3.11
C PHE A 234 -6.03 -6.88 -2.43
N GLY A 235 -6.76 -6.85 -1.30
CA GLY A 235 -7.42 -8.00 -0.71
C GLY A 235 -6.59 -8.91 0.20
N PRO A 236 -7.27 -9.86 0.86
CA PRO A 236 -6.65 -10.83 1.74
C PRO A 236 -6.10 -12.05 0.98
N VAL A 237 -4.94 -12.53 1.41
CA VAL A 237 -4.31 -13.76 0.89
C VAL A 237 -3.99 -14.70 2.05
N GLY A 238 -4.48 -15.93 1.98
CA GLY A 238 -4.32 -16.94 3.02
C GLY A 238 -3.05 -17.79 2.89
N ASP A 239 -2.53 -17.99 1.67
CA ASP A 239 -1.29 -18.73 1.44
C ASP A 239 -0.07 -17.82 1.62
N VAL A 240 0.22 -17.54 2.89
CA VAL A 240 1.24 -16.57 3.31
C VAL A 240 2.63 -16.95 2.81
N ALA A 241 3.03 -18.22 3.02
CA ALA A 241 4.39 -18.66 2.70
C ALA A 241 4.66 -18.58 1.19
N GLN A 242 3.76 -19.14 0.38
CA GLN A 242 3.87 -19.13 -1.07
C GLN A 242 3.83 -17.68 -1.61
N THR A 243 2.98 -16.82 -1.04
CA THR A 243 2.86 -15.43 -1.49
C THR A 243 4.11 -14.63 -1.21
N LEU A 244 4.70 -14.75 -0.01
CA LEU A 244 5.94 -14.05 0.32
C LEU A 244 7.16 -14.57 -0.49
N GLU A 245 7.22 -15.88 -0.74
CA GLU A 245 8.23 -16.47 -1.62
C GLU A 245 8.10 -15.93 -3.05
N ARG A 246 6.86 -15.89 -3.58
CA ARG A 246 6.58 -15.34 -4.89
C ARG A 246 6.87 -13.83 -4.96
N SER A 247 6.58 -13.06 -3.92
CA SER A 247 6.97 -11.64 -3.84
C SER A 247 8.49 -11.47 -3.98
N ALA A 248 9.27 -12.30 -3.28
CA ALA A 248 10.73 -12.27 -3.38
C ALA A 248 11.22 -12.68 -4.78
N GLU A 249 10.60 -13.67 -5.39
CA GLU A 249 10.89 -14.11 -6.76
C GLU A 249 10.63 -12.98 -7.76
N GLU A 250 9.46 -12.33 -7.70
CA GLU A 250 9.10 -11.23 -8.59
C GLU A 250 10.05 -10.03 -8.46
N LEU A 251 10.45 -9.67 -7.22
CA LEU A 251 11.47 -8.64 -6.99
C LEU A 251 12.79 -8.98 -7.70
N ASN A 252 13.27 -10.21 -7.56
CA ASN A 252 14.51 -10.65 -8.20
C ASN A 252 14.38 -10.67 -9.73
N VAL A 253 13.28 -11.20 -10.28
CA VAL A 253 13.06 -11.26 -11.74
C VAL A 253 13.03 -9.86 -12.34
N TRP A 254 12.24 -8.93 -11.76
CA TRP A 254 12.14 -7.57 -12.26
C TRP A 254 13.47 -6.83 -12.18
N THR A 255 14.21 -6.98 -11.06
CA THR A 255 15.52 -6.38 -10.88
C THR A 255 16.51 -6.92 -11.90
N GLU A 256 16.54 -8.23 -12.13
CA GLU A 256 17.45 -8.84 -13.10
C GLU A 256 17.13 -8.40 -14.54
N GLN A 257 15.86 -8.37 -14.94
CA GLN A 257 15.49 -7.92 -16.28
C GLN A 257 15.81 -6.44 -16.49
N THR A 258 15.56 -5.60 -15.47
CA THR A 258 15.91 -4.19 -15.53
C THR A 258 17.44 -3.99 -15.55
N ARG A 259 18.20 -4.78 -14.80
CA ARG A 259 19.68 -4.75 -14.85
C ARG A 259 20.19 -5.06 -16.25
N ARG A 260 19.66 -6.09 -16.91
CA ARG A 260 20.02 -6.41 -18.31
C ARG A 260 19.72 -5.27 -19.27
N ALA A 261 18.62 -4.53 -19.07
CA ALA A 261 18.32 -3.36 -19.85
C ALA A 261 19.32 -2.22 -19.59
N HIS A 262 19.64 -1.97 -18.32
CA HIS A 262 20.61 -0.98 -17.86
C HIS A 262 22.01 -1.25 -18.40
N ASP A 263 22.52 -2.49 -18.31
CA ASP A 263 23.84 -2.90 -18.79
C ASP A 263 23.98 -2.76 -20.32
N ARG A 264 22.85 -2.80 -21.04
CA ARG A 264 22.77 -2.55 -22.49
C ARG A 264 22.67 -1.07 -22.84
N GLY A 265 22.63 -0.18 -21.86
CA GLY A 265 22.50 1.26 -22.05
C GLY A 265 21.13 1.69 -22.60
N LEU A 266 20.06 0.93 -22.37
CA LEU A 266 18.70 1.29 -22.81
C LEU A 266 18.17 2.46 -21.99
N ASP A 267 17.49 3.40 -22.65
CA ASP A 267 16.71 4.41 -21.95
C ASP A 267 15.48 3.78 -21.25
N LEU A 268 14.74 4.59 -20.49
CA LEU A 268 13.63 4.11 -19.68
C LEU A 268 12.55 3.44 -20.54
N ASP A 269 12.18 4.05 -21.67
CA ASP A 269 11.07 3.54 -22.50
C ASP A 269 11.41 2.18 -23.11
N HIS A 270 12.63 2.02 -23.62
CA HIS A 270 13.11 0.74 -24.15
C HIS A 270 13.31 -0.31 -23.05
N ALA A 271 13.77 0.10 -21.86
CA ALA A 271 13.90 -0.79 -20.72
C ALA A 271 12.52 -1.29 -20.25
N VAL A 272 11.52 -0.41 -20.13
CA VAL A 272 10.14 -0.77 -19.81
C VAL A 272 9.56 -1.76 -20.83
N ALA A 273 9.74 -1.49 -22.14
CA ALA A 273 9.26 -2.38 -23.18
C ALA A 273 9.91 -3.78 -23.07
N MET A 274 11.22 -3.83 -22.84
CA MET A 274 11.95 -5.10 -22.67
C MET A 274 11.48 -5.86 -21.43
N VAL A 275 11.38 -5.21 -20.26
CA VAL A 275 10.95 -5.86 -19.01
C VAL A 275 9.51 -6.37 -19.14
N LYS A 276 8.60 -5.59 -19.70
CA LYS A 276 7.21 -6.02 -19.97
C LYS A 276 7.16 -7.27 -20.83
N GLU A 277 7.91 -7.32 -21.91
CA GLU A 277 7.94 -8.50 -22.81
C GLU A 277 8.50 -9.73 -22.08
N GLN A 278 9.59 -9.58 -21.32
CA GLN A 278 10.24 -10.69 -20.60
C GLN A 278 9.41 -11.21 -19.42
N THR A 279 8.55 -10.38 -18.82
CA THR A 279 7.74 -10.75 -17.65
C THR A 279 6.27 -11.07 -18.00
N ARG A 280 5.81 -10.75 -19.22
CA ARG A 280 4.41 -10.85 -19.62
C ARG A 280 3.77 -12.21 -19.31
N GLN A 281 4.48 -13.30 -19.60
CA GLN A 281 3.97 -14.66 -19.43
C GLN A 281 3.80 -15.08 -17.95
N ARG A 282 4.29 -14.28 -17.01
CA ARG A 282 4.16 -14.52 -15.58
C ARG A 282 2.79 -14.08 -15.04
N TYR A 283 2.03 -13.29 -15.81
CA TYR A 283 0.80 -12.67 -15.37
C TYR A 283 -0.38 -13.12 -16.22
N ALA A 284 -1.36 -13.76 -15.58
CA ALA A 284 -2.59 -14.20 -16.24
C ALA A 284 -3.44 -13.01 -16.72
N ALA A 285 -3.39 -11.87 -16.01
CA ALA A 285 -4.03 -10.62 -16.41
C ALA A 285 -3.51 -10.06 -17.75
N LEU A 286 -2.32 -10.47 -18.21
CA LEU A 286 -1.69 -10.05 -19.46
C LEU A 286 -1.65 -11.16 -20.53
N ALA A 287 -2.26 -12.31 -20.26
CA ALA A 287 -2.30 -13.44 -21.18
C ALA A 287 -3.10 -13.10 -22.45
N PRO A 288 -2.81 -13.75 -23.59
CA PRO A 288 -3.65 -13.64 -24.78
C PRO A 288 -5.09 -14.02 -24.47
N GLY A 289 -6.05 -13.10 -24.75
CA GLY A 289 -7.47 -13.32 -24.43
C GLY A 289 -7.90 -12.97 -23.02
N ALA A 290 -7.01 -12.41 -22.19
CA ALA A 290 -7.40 -11.83 -20.90
C ALA A 290 -8.40 -10.68 -21.10
N ASP A 291 -9.24 -10.46 -20.07
CA ASP A 291 -10.17 -9.34 -20.07
C ASP A 291 -9.40 -8.00 -20.19
N PRO A 292 -9.71 -7.18 -21.18
CA PRO A 292 -9.02 -5.89 -21.38
C PRO A 292 -9.14 -4.93 -20.18
N GLU A 293 -10.27 -4.96 -19.45
CA GLU A 293 -10.47 -4.13 -18.28
C GLU A 293 -9.57 -4.59 -17.11
N LEU A 294 -9.48 -5.91 -16.90
CA LEU A 294 -8.57 -6.49 -15.93
C LEU A 294 -7.10 -6.18 -16.25
N SER A 295 -6.71 -6.31 -17.52
CA SER A 295 -5.36 -5.95 -17.98
C SER A 295 -5.05 -4.47 -17.74
N ALA A 296 -5.99 -3.58 -18.05
CA ALA A 296 -5.85 -2.15 -17.82
C ALA A 296 -5.78 -1.80 -16.31
N ARG A 297 -6.58 -2.47 -15.47
CA ARG A 297 -6.52 -2.32 -14.02
C ARG A 297 -5.18 -2.78 -13.46
N PHE A 298 -4.66 -3.93 -13.90
CA PHE A 298 -3.36 -4.45 -13.51
C PHE A 298 -2.22 -3.45 -13.80
N GLU A 299 -2.22 -2.84 -14.99
CA GLU A 299 -1.24 -1.81 -15.34
C GLU A 299 -1.43 -0.50 -14.54
N ARG A 300 -2.65 -0.16 -14.13
CA ARG A 300 -2.92 1.00 -13.26
C ARG A 300 -2.45 0.80 -11.82
N GLN A 301 -2.67 -0.40 -11.26
CA GLN A 301 -2.28 -0.72 -9.89
C GLN A 301 -0.77 -0.81 -9.71
N SER A 302 -0.07 -1.32 -10.72
CA SER A 302 1.35 -1.66 -10.62
C SER A 302 2.11 -1.22 -11.87
N GLY A 303 2.18 0.09 -12.10
CA GLY A 303 2.78 0.69 -13.29
C GLY A 303 4.18 0.16 -13.61
N ALA A 304 4.33 -0.59 -14.71
CA ALA A 304 5.60 -1.14 -15.11
C ALA A 304 6.68 -0.07 -15.28
N ALA A 305 6.32 1.12 -15.78
CA ALA A 305 7.25 2.23 -15.95
C ALA A 305 7.80 2.73 -14.62
N THR A 306 6.95 2.88 -13.60
CA THR A 306 7.37 3.31 -12.27
C THR A 306 8.31 2.28 -11.62
N ASN A 307 7.99 0.99 -11.76
CA ASN A 307 8.83 -0.08 -11.23
C ASN A 307 10.21 -0.11 -11.88
N VAL A 308 10.27 -0.10 -13.20
CA VAL A 308 11.55 -0.08 -13.94
C VAL A 308 12.36 1.18 -13.61
N ALA A 309 11.72 2.35 -13.55
CA ALA A 309 12.38 3.60 -13.19
C ALA A 309 13.02 3.54 -11.79
N GLY A 310 12.33 2.95 -10.81
CA GLY A 310 12.87 2.82 -9.46
C GLY A 310 14.06 1.85 -9.39
N ILE A 311 13.97 0.72 -10.10
CA ILE A 311 15.09 -0.23 -10.16
C ILE A 311 16.29 0.40 -10.89
N MET A 312 16.09 1.08 -12.02
CA MET A 312 17.18 1.80 -12.72
C MET A 312 17.84 2.85 -11.84
N HIS A 313 17.03 3.60 -11.08
CA HIS A 313 17.54 4.59 -10.13
C HIS A 313 18.37 3.93 -9.02
N TRP A 314 17.93 2.79 -8.50
CA TRP A 314 18.66 2.03 -7.50
C TRP A 314 19.98 1.48 -8.07
N LEU A 315 20.00 0.91 -9.29
CA LEU A 315 21.21 0.44 -9.96
C LEU A 315 22.22 1.58 -10.14
N GLY A 316 21.77 2.74 -10.65
CA GLY A 316 22.65 3.90 -10.82
C GLY A 316 23.28 4.43 -9.51
N LYS A 317 22.61 4.23 -8.36
CA LYS A 317 23.21 4.53 -7.05
C LYS A 317 24.29 3.55 -6.63
N GLN A 318 24.17 2.28 -7.01
CA GLN A 318 25.17 1.25 -6.71
C GLN A 318 26.48 1.47 -7.47
N GLU A 319 26.44 2.13 -8.64
CA GLU A 319 27.60 2.43 -9.47
C GLU A 319 28.36 3.69 -9.02
N GLN A 320 27.75 4.52 -8.18
CA GLN A 320 28.42 5.71 -7.65
C GLN A 320 29.38 5.29 -6.52
N PRO A 321 30.69 5.63 -6.61
CA PRO A 321 31.61 5.34 -5.51
C PRO A 321 31.11 6.01 -4.24
N ALA A 322 31.17 5.27 -3.12
CA ALA A 322 30.86 5.81 -1.81
C ALA A 322 31.75 7.04 -1.58
N GLY A 323 31.15 8.24 -1.60
CA GLY A 323 31.85 9.51 -1.42
C GLY A 323 32.30 9.71 0.03
#